data_e00282ac5b754199cc8406ce94440c38
#
_entry.id   e00282ac5b754199cc8406ce94440c38
#
_cell.length_a   1.000
_cell.length_b   1.000
_cell.length_c   1.000
_cell.angle_alpha   90.00
_cell.angle_beta   90.00
_cell.angle_gamma   90.00
#
_symmetry.space_group_name_H-M   'P 1'
#
loop_
_entity.id
_entity.type
_entity.pdbx_description
1 polymer ?
#
loop_
_entity_poly.entity_id
_entity_poly.type
_entity_poly.pdbx_seq_one_letter_code
_entity_poly.pdbx_strand_id
1 'polypeptide(L)'
;MSVEICHNPKKEASEIYRLWQGCPTVLCTRKGTLFAGWYTGGTLEPSLDNYNVLVRSRDGGNSWSEPLLTICSSRNEETVAIDIQLWLNPQGHMVLYWTQRDFRLEKSVPGHLSLNSMICEDPDAETLVWSKPEVAGAGFLRTQPTVLSSGHIIRCDYDWNDDYYNYSESADGGKNWIRHRAGKKAAGTDFDESMVLESKDGTLRFFARYAPGIVECDSSDGGRIWSEPFISEIQSPRSRFFIRRLRSGNILLIHNDDPSARTKMTACLSTDDGKTFPYSLLLDDRANVSYPDAAEMMDGSILIVYDRGRYDCKEILSAHVTEDDILHGKIIQKKSWLDRIVSKAPEKPFCGEEKYNELHAADVAFRKKHGM
;
A
#
# COMPACT_ATOMS: atom_id res chain seq x y z
N MET A 1 13.56 -3.55 19.27
CA MET A 1 13.19 -2.94 17.99
C MET A 1 14.19 -1.87 17.65
N SER A 2 14.74 -1.84 16.46
CA SER A 2 15.83 -0.95 16.05
C SER A 2 15.36 0.33 15.34
N VAL A 3 14.07 0.57 15.25
CA VAL A 3 13.46 1.77 14.61
C VAL A 3 12.95 2.75 15.67
N GLU A 4 13.01 4.04 15.36
CA GLU A 4 12.47 5.09 16.20
C GLU A 4 11.04 5.43 15.76
N ILE A 5 10.11 5.45 16.73
CA ILE A 5 8.73 5.87 16.49
C ILE A 5 8.53 7.21 17.20
N CYS A 6 8.25 8.24 16.41
CA CYS A 6 8.02 9.58 16.92
C CYS A 6 6.55 9.98 16.78
N HIS A 7 5.90 10.23 17.89
CA HIS A 7 4.54 10.77 17.93
C HIS A 7 4.62 12.31 17.88
N ASN A 8 3.80 12.93 17.02
CA ASN A 8 3.82 14.36 16.75
C ASN A 8 5.25 14.86 16.38
N PRO A 9 5.79 14.35 15.26
CA PRO A 9 7.15 14.65 14.86
C PRO A 9 7.35 16.16 14.64
N LYS A 10 8.58 16.62 14.84
CA LYS A 10 8.96 18.00 14.67
C LYS A 10 8.95 18.43 13.19
N LYS A 11 9.34 19.69 12.95
CA LYS A 11 9.39 20.29 11.60
C LYS A 11 10.22 19.47 10.58
N GLU A 12 11.19 18.69 11.04
CA GLU A 12 12.05 17.86 10.18
C GLU A 12 11.29 16.78 9.40
N ALA A 13 10.09 16.42 9.86
CA ALA A 13 9.18 15.52 9.14
C ALA A 13 8.30 16.24 8.10
N SER A 14 8.40 17.59 8.02
CA SER A 14 7.66 18.40 7.05
C SER A 14 8.07 18.08 5.61
N GLU A 15 7.16 18.35 4.69
CA GLU A 15 7.34 18.13 3.24
C GLU A 15 8.63 18.72 2.69
N ILE A 16 9.01 19.92 3.16
CA ILE A 16 10.17 20.66 2.66
C ILE A 16 11.50 19.90 2.83
N TYR A 17 11.56 18.94 3.75
CA TYR A 17 12.77 18.14 4.03
C TYR A 17 12.79 16.80 3.32
N ARG A 18 11.79 16.47 2.52
CA ARG A 18 11.68 15.17 1.85
C ARG A 18 12.40 15.20 0.50
N LEU A 19 13.30 14.25 0.28
CA LEU A 19 14.06 14.15 -0.97
C LEU A 19 13.45 13.12 -1.93
N TRP A 20 12.62 12.25 -1.40
CA TRP A 20 11.86 11.21 -2.09
C TRP A 20 10.54 10.95 -1.35
N GLN A 21 9.48 10.52 -2.03
CA GLN A 21 8.27 9.98 -1.41
C GLN A 21 7.46 9.12 -2.38
N GLY A 22 6.76 8.11 -1.82
CA GLY A 22 5.93 7.21 -2.62
C GLY A 22 5.24 6.12 -1.81
N CYS A 23 4.55 5.23 -2.51
CA CYS A 23 3.87 4.05 -1.99
C CYS A 23 2.81 4.37 -0.91
N PRO A 24 1.79 5.19 -1.23
CA PRO A 24 0.79 5.57 -0.26
C PRO A 24 -0.19 4.45 0.08
N THR A 25 -0.83 4.62 1.24
CA THR A 25 -1.99 3.86 1.72
C THR A 25 -3.03 4.81 2.28
N VAL A 26 -4.30 4.42 2.30
CA VAL A 26 -5.40 5.22 2.83
C VAL A 26 -6.39 4.37 3.62
N LEU A 27 -7.01 4.98 4.64
CA LEU A 27 -8.02 4.37 5.48
C LEU A 27 -9.13 5.38 5.79
N CYS A 28 -10.38 4.92 5.80
CA CYS A 28 -11.53 5.65 6.31
C CYS A 28 -12.05 4.96 7.57
N THR A 29 -12.20 5.70 8.67
CA THR A 29 -12.82 5.19 9.90
C THR A 29 -14.33 5.10 9.76
N ARG A 30 -14.98 4.43 10.73
CA ARG A 30 -16.44 4.35 10.77
C ARG A 30 -17.14 5.70 10.98
N LYS A 31 -16.44 6.72 11.49
CA LYS A 31 -16.97 8.08 11.66
C LYS A 31 -16.58 9.00 10.50
N GLY A 32 -15.87 8.49 9.49
CA GLY A 32 -15.49 9.25 8.30
C GLY A 32 -14.17 10.00 8.41
N THR A 33 -13.39 9.82 9.49
CA THR A 33 -12.04 10.33 9.57
C THR A 33 -11.14 9.57 8.58
N LEU A 34 -10.37 10.29 7.80
CA LEU A 34 -9.44 9.71 6.84
C LEU A 34 -8.01 9.76 7.37
N PHE A 35 -7.26 8.71 7.10
CA PHE A 35 -5.83 8.65 7.33
C PHE A 35 -5.13 8.28 6.03
N ALA A 36 -4.03 8.95 5.74
CA ALA A 36 -3.13 8.57 4.68
C ALA A 36 -1.72 8.37 5.24
N GLY A 37 -1.00 7.39 4.71
CA GLY A 37 0.38 7.13 5.07
C GLY A 37 1.20 6.79 3.83
N TRP A 38 2.48 7.10 3.86
CA TRP A 38 3.45 6.72 2.84
C TRP A 38 4.84 6.71 3.44
N TYR A 39 5.84 6.19 2.75
CA TYR A 39 7.19 6.38 3.18
C TYR A 39 7.93 7.39 2.30
N THR A 40 8.92 8.03 2.89
CA THR A 40 9.61 9.21 2.36
C THR A 40 11.01 9.33 2.96
N GLY A 41 11.65 10.45 2.84
CA GLY A 41 12.98 10.73 3.38
C GLY A 41 14.04 10.62 2.32
N GLY A 42 15.14 10.00 2.51
CA GLY A 42 16.28 9.73 1.66
C GLY A 42 16.23 10.07 0.18
N THR A 43 17.25 9.81 -0.56
CA THR A 43 17.28 10.10 -2.01
C THR A 43 16.84 8.92 -2.87
N LEU A 44 16.79 7.74 -2.28
CA LEU A 44 16.43 6.47 -2.93
C LEU A 44 15.52 5.60 -2.04
N GLU A 45 14.99 4.54 -2.62
CA GLU A 45 14.26 3.47 -1.92
C GLU A 45 14.94 2.10 -2.13
N PRO A 46 15.30 1.34 -1.09
CA PRO A 46 15.38 1.78 0.29
C PRO A 46 16.61 2.66 0.57
N SER A 47 16.50 3.50 1.60
CA SER A 47 17.57 4.31 2.16
C SER A 47 17.51 4.25 3.70
N LEU A 48 18.65 4.39 4.36
CA LEU A 48 18.72 4.50 5.83
C LEU A 48 18.13 5.82 6.36
N ASP A 49 17.78 6.75 5.48
CA ASP A 49 17.06 8.00 5.79
C ASP A 49 15.57 7.92 5.45
N ASN A 50 15.07 6.78 5.00
CA ASN A 50 13.64 6.62 4.81
C ASN A 50 12.91 6.56 6.15
N TYR A 51 11.70 7.07 6.16
CA TYR A 51 10.75 6.96 7.27
C TYR A 51 9.32 6.90 6.74
N ASN A 52 8.47 6.23 7.50
CA ASN A 52 7.03 6.24 7.24
C ASN A 52 6.40 7.47 7.91
N VAL A 53 5.37 8.02 7.28
CA VAL A 53 4.61 9.16 7.78
C VAL A 53 3.12 8.85 7.78
N LEU A 54 2.38 9.37 8.78
CA LEU A 54 0.93 9.29 8.90
C LEU A 54 0.36 10.69 9.02
N VAL A 55 -0.67 10.98 8.23
CA VAL A 55 -1.46 12.23 8.27
C VAL A 55 -2.96 11.93 8.36
N ARG A 56 -3.76 12.92 8.76
CA ARG A 56 -5.21 12.80 8.96
C ARG A 56 -5.97 13.89 8.22
N SER A 57 -7.14 13.55 7.70
CA SER A 57 -8.14 14.49 7.21
C SER A 57 -9.47 14.28 7.93
N ARG A 58 -10.15 15.38 8.28
CA ARG A 58 -11.48 15.39 8.89
C ARG A 58 -12.52 16.09 8.03
N ASP A 59 -12.16 16.46 6.83
CA ASP A 59 -12.99 17.22 5.90
C ASP A 59 -13.19 16.50 4.54
N GLY A 60 -13.14 15.16 4.59
CA GLY A 60 -13.36 14.32 3.41
C GLY A 60 -12.20 14.32 2.41
N GLY A 61 -10.97 14.62 2.85
CA GLY A 61 -9.78 14.64 2.00
C GLY A 61 -9.51 15.98 1.33
N ASN A 62 -10.24 17.06 1.72
CA ASN A 62 -9.99 18.39 1.18
C ASN A 62 -8.71 19.02 1.76
N SER A 63 -8.38 18.71 3.01
CA SER A 63 -7.12 19.10 3.64
C SER A 63 -6.56 17.98 4.50
N TRP A 64 -5.26 18.01 4.74
CA TRP A 64 -4.52 17.02 5.52
C TRP A 64 -3.71 17.70 6.62
N SER A 65 -3.59 17.04 7.75
CA SER A 65 -2.81 17.53 8.89
C SER A 65 -1.31 17.48 8.61
N GLU A 66 -0.53 18.19 9.43
CA GLU A 66 0.88 17.88 9.61
C GLU A 66 1.04 16.41 10.06
N PRO A 67 2.24 15.83 9.89
CA PRO A 67 2.51 14.45 10.31
C PRO A 67 2.16 14.20 11.78
N LEU A 68 1.35 13.17 12.04
CA LEU A 68 0.95 12.73 13.37
C LEU A 68 1.92 11.70 13.96
N LEU A 69 2.59 10.98 13.09
CA LEU A 69 3.50 9.89 13.43
C LEU A 69 4.56 9.75 12.36
N THR A 70 5.79 9.43 12.80
CA THR A 70 6.83 8.88 11.91
C THR A 70 7.42 7.61 12.49
N ILE A 71 7.82 6.68 11.60
CA ILE A 71 8.57 5.46 11.93
C ILE A 71 9.84 5.53 11.10
N CYS A 72 10.96 5.80 11.77
CA CYS A 72 12.22 6.13 11.13
C CYS A 72 13.14 4.93 11.01
N SER A 73 13.81 4.79 9.87
CA SER A 73 14.94 3.89 9.69
C SER A 73 16.08 4.24 10.67
N SER A 74 16.99 3.32 10.92
CA SER A 74 18.12 3.51 11.82
C SER A 74 19.44 3.28 11.09
N ARG A 75 20.24 4.35 10.94
CA ARG A 75 21.59 4.25 10.37
C ARG A 75 22.52 3.41 11.25
N ASN A 76 22.45 3.58 12.57
CA ASN A 76 23.30 2.87 13.51
C ASN A 76 23.05 1.37 13.51
N GLU A 77 21.81 0.99 13.26
CA GLU A 77 21.36 -0.40 13.24
C GLU A 77 21.25 -0.96 11.79
N GLU A 78 21.66 -0.21 10.78
CA GLU A 78 21.51 -0.57 9.36
C GLU A 78 20.10 -1.16 9.05
N THR A 79 19.05 -0.57 9.65
CA THR A 79 17.68 -1.05 9.54
C THR A 79 16.82 -0.01 8.85
N VAL A 80 16.07 -0.42 7.83
CA VAL A 80 15.08 0.45 7.17
C VAL A 80 13.66 0.13 7.64
N ALA A 81 12.83 1.18 7.78
CA ALA A 81 11.40 1.11 8.05
C ALA A 81 10.66 1.70 6.85
N ILE A 82 9.98 0.86 6.09
CA ILE A 82 9.33 1.20 4.81
C ILE A 82 7.94 0.59 4.74
N ASP A 83 7.21 0.89 3.69
CA ASP A 83 5.97 0.20 3.31
C ASP A 83 4.88 0.23 4.39
N ILE A 84 4.59 1.43 4.89
CA ILE A 84 3.42 1.62 5.75
C ILE A 84 2.15 1.12 5.06
N GLN A 85 1.31 0.38 5.77
CA GLN A 85 -0.02 -0.06 5.35
C GLN A 85 -1.01 0.16 6.47
N LEU A 86 -2.12 0.82 6.16
CA LEU A 86 -3.21 1.08 7.11
C LEU A 86 -4.34 0.07 6.89
N TRP A 87 -4.99 -0.33 7.96
CA TRP A 87 -6.15 -1.20 7.93
C TRP A 87 -7.11 -0.89 9.08
N LEU A 88 -8.40 -0.78 8.78
CA LEU A 88 -9.45 -0.76 9.80
C LEU A 88 -9.90 -2.19 10.05
N ASN A 89 -9.60 -2.73 11.22
CA ASN A 89 -9.98 -4.11 11.55
C ASN A 89 -11.50 -4.23 11.81
N PRO A 90 -12.05 -5.45 11.91
CA PRO A 90 -13.49 -5.64 12.16
C PRO A 90 -13.99 -5.02 13.46
N GLN A 91 -13.13 -4.81 14.45
CA GLN A 91 -13.45 -4.13 15.71
C GLN A 91 -13.57 -2.61 15.54
N GLY A 92 -13.05 -2.05 14.44
CA GLY A 92 -13.01 -0.61 14.18
C GLY A 92 -11.73 0.06 14.66
N HIS A 93 -10.74 -0.72 15.08
CA HIS A 93 -9.43 -0.20 15.44
C HIS A 93 -8.58 0.01 14.17
N MET A 94 -7.77 1.06 14.17
CA MET A 94 -6.79 1.28 13.13
C MET A 94 -5.53 0.47 13.43
N VAL A 95 -5.19 -0.43 12.55
CA VAL A 95 -3.92 -1.17 12.55
C VAL A 95 -2.99 -0.52 11.55
N LEU A 96 -1.82 -0.13 12.01
CA LEU A 96 -0.74 0.40 11.20
C LEU A 96 0.35 -0.66 11.12
N TYR A 97 0.63 -1.14 9.91
CA TYR A 97 1.71 -2.05 9.59
C TYR A 97 2.87 -1.29 8.95
N TRP A 98 4.08 -1.80 9.13
CA TRP A 98 5.25 -1.40 8.34
C TRP A 98 6.22 -2.56 8.19
N THR A 99 6.98 -2.56 7.13
CA THR A 99 8.07 -3.52 6.91
C THR A 99 9.36 -2.97 7.48
N GLN A 100 10.06 -3.81 8.23
CA GLN A 100 11.39 -3.53 8.72
C GLN A 100 12.37 -4.53 8.12
N ARG A 101 13.47 -4.03 7.55
CA ARG A 101 14.55 -4.85 7.01
C ARG A 101 15.85 -4.51 7.71
N ASP A 102 16.43 -5.53 8.35
CA ASP A 102 17.73 -5.43 9.04
C ASP A 102 18.84 -5.91 8.10
N PHE A 103 19.64 -4.98 7.62
CA PHE A 103 20.70 -5.25 6.65
C PHE A 103 21.99 -5.82 7.27
N ARG A 104 22.07 -5.93 8.59
CA ARG A 104 23.15 -6.65 9.28
C ARG A 104 22.96 -8.16 9.22
N LEU A 105 21.72 -8.61 8.97
CA LEU A 105 21.37 -10.01 8.86
C LEU A 105 21.41 -10.46 7.39
N GLU A 106 21.84 -11.69 7.16
CA GLU A 106 21.72 -12.32 5.85
C GLU A 106 20.24 -12.56 5.50
N LYS A 107 19.92 -12.60 4.21
CA LYS A 107 18.52 -12.74 3.72
C LYS A 107 17.81 -14.00 4.23
N SER A 108 18.58 -15.07 4.52
CA SER A 108 18.06 -16.35 5.02
C SER A 108 17.82 -16.37 6.52
N VAL A 109 18.30 -15.36 7.25
CA VAL A 109 18.22 -15.32 8.73
C VAL A 109 16.84 -14.81 9.16
N PRO A 110 16.12 -15.52 10.04
CA PRO A 110 14.86 -15.01 10.61
C PRO A 110 15.07 -13.64 11.25
N GLY A 111 14.13 -12.72 10.97
CA GLY A 111 14.21 -11.33 11.42
C GLY A 111 14.92 -10.37 10.46
N HIS A 112 15.58 -10.87 9.40
CA HIS A 112 16.08 -10.03 8.33
C HIS A 112 14.97 -9.14 7.72
N LEU A 113 13.80 -9.72 7.55
CA LEU A 113 12.60 -9.05 7.05
C LEU A 113 11.44 -9.33 8.00
N SER A 114 10.93 -8.31 8.67
CA SER A 114 9.80 -8.43 9.59
C SER A 114 8.67 -7.47 9.21
N LEU A 115 7.44 -7.96 9.29
CA LEU A 115 6.24 -7.15 9.29
C LEU A 115 5.92 -6.78 10.74
N ASN A 116 5.82 -5.50 11.02
CA ASN A 116 5.54 -4.97 12.35
C ASN A 116 4.19 -4.26 12.36
N SER A 117 3.57 -4.13 13.53
CA SER A 117 2.30 -3.43 13.67
C SER A 117 2.16 -2.68 14.98
N MET A 118 1.27 -1.68 14.97
CA MET A 118 0.72 -1.00 16.14
C MET A 118 -0.79 -0.83 15.95
N ILE A 119 -1.52 -0.77 17.05
CA ILE A 119 -2.98 -0.62 17.06
C ILE A 119 -3.37 0.68 17.76
N CYS A 120 -4.25 1.46 17.13
CA CYS A 120 -4.97 2.57 17.73
C CYS A 120 -6.44 2.16 17.88
N GLU A 121 -6.91 2.00 19.13
CA GLU A 121 -8.28 1.51 19.42
C GLU A 121 -9.34 2.54 19.08
N ASP A 122 -9.09 3.83 19.29
CA ASP A 122 -9.99 4.93 18.89
C ASP A 122 -9.29 5.85 17.89
N PRO A 123 -9.34 5.52 16.58
CA PRO A 123 -8.71 6.36 15.56
C PRO A 123 -9.41 7.70 15.35
N ASP A 124 -10.63 7.87 15.88
CA ASP A 124 -11.39 9.12 15.78
C ASP A 124 -11.10 10.09 16.93
N ALA A 125 -10.34 9.68 17.94
CA ALA A 125 -9.92 10.55 19.04
C ALA A 125 -9.09 11.74 18.53
N GLU A 126 -9.11 12.84 19.31
CA GLU A 126 -8.27 14.00 19.00
C GLU A 126 -6.78 13.65 19.06
N THR A 127 -6.38 12.96 20.11
CA THR A 127 -5.03 12.43 20.31
C THR A 127 -5.05 10.92 20.09
N LEU A 128 -4.24 10.45 19.18
CA LEU A 128 -4.12 9.01 18.88
C LEU A 128 -3.27 8.33 19.97
N VAL A 129 -3.82 7.27 20.55
CA VAL A 129 -3.11 6.40 21.50
C VAL A 129 -2.81 5.08 20.81
N TRP A 130 -1.54 4.70 20.81
CA TRP A 130 -1.03 3.52 20.14
C TRP A 130 -0.60 2.43 21.11
N SER A 131 -0.84 1.17 20.75
CA SER A 131 -0.22 0.04 21.43
C SER A 131 1.32 0.08 21.29
N LYS A 132 1.99 -0.73 22.08
CA LYS A 132 3.40 -1.01 21.81
C LYS A 132 3.54 -1.69 20.44
N PRO A 133 4.62 -1.40 19.70
CA PRO A 133 4.91 -2.09 18.46
C PRO A 133 5.20 -3.58 18.69
N GLU A 134 4.68 -4.42 17.80
CA GLU A 134 4.86 -5.87 17.83
C GLU A 134 5.25 -6.41 16.46
N VAL A 135 5.96 -7.53 16.43
CA VAL A 135 6.21 -8.27 15.19
C VAL A 135 4.94 -9.03 14.83
N ALA A 136 4.29 -8.61 13.75
CA ALA A 136 3.05 -9.20 13.26
C ALA A 136 3.29 -10.40 12.32
N GLY A 137 4.49 -10.53 11.76
CA GLY A 137 4.83 -11.60 10.82
C GLY A 137 6.18 -11.37 10.13
N ALA A 138 6.36 -12.01 9.00
CA ALA A 138 7.53 -11.86 8.15
C ALA A 138 7.09 -11.39 6.75
N GLY A 139 7.93 -10.61 6.07
CA GLY A 139 7.67 -10.18 4.70
C GLY A 139 7.18 -8.75 4.57
N PHE A 140 6.72 -8.44 3.37
CA PHE A 140 6.16 -7.15 3.00
C PHE A 140 4.64 -7.20 2.98
N LEU A 141 3.99 -6.11 3.34
CA LEU A 141 2.55 -5.95 3.22
C LEU A 141 2.26 -4.68 2.43
N ARG A 142 1.61 -4.83 1.27
CA ARG A 142 1.28 -3.69 0.39
C ARG A 142 -0.22 -3.59 0.09
N THR A 143 -1.03 -4.28 0.88
CA THR A 143 -2.49 -4.28 0.77
C THR A 143 -3.13 -4.41 2.14
N GLN A 144 -4.36 -3.94 2.25
CA GLN A 144 -5.15 -4.15 3.45
C GLN A 144 -5.56 -5.62 3.57
N PRO A 145 -5.56 -6.21 4.77
CA PRO A 145 -6.13 -7.53 4.98
C PRO A 145 -7.58 -7.63 4.48
N THR A 146 -7.93 -8.79 3.94
CA THR A 146 -9.28 -9.10 3.46
C THR A 146 -10.02 -9.94 4.49
N VAL A 147 -11.21 -9.48 4.90
CA VAL A 147 -12.10 -10.25 5.77
C VAL A 147 -13.01 -11.11 4.90
N LEU A 148 -12.96 -12.41 5.09
CA LEU A 148 -13.78 -13.39 4.36
C LEU A 148 -15.19 -13.48 4.94
N SER A 149 -16.11 -14.03 4.17
CA SER A 149 -17.49 -14.29 4.60
C SER A 149 -17.58 -15.22 5.82
N SER A 150 -16.58 -16.09 6.01
CA SER A 150 -16.41 -16.95 7.18
C SER A 150 -16.02 -16.19 8.46
N GLY A 151 -15.62 -14.91 8.35
CA GLY A 151 -15.03 -14.13 9.44
C GLY A 151 -13.52 -14.33 9.58
N HIS A 152 -12.90 -15.25 8.83
CA HIS A 152 -11.45 -15.36 8.77
C HIS A 152 -10.86 -14.12 8.06
N ILE A 153 -9.61 -13.84 8.33
CA ILE A 153 -8.91 -12.69 7.77
C ILE A 153 -7.68 -13.18 7.03
N ILE A 154 -7.53 -12.76 5.78
CA ILE A 154 -6.33 -13.02 4.97
C ILE A 154 -5.50 -11.76 4.86
N ARG A 155 -4.19 -11.89 5.13
CA ARG A 155 -3.18 -10.87 4.95
C ARG A 155 -2.12 -11.37 3.99
N CYS A 156 -2.00 -10.72 2.83
CA CYS A 156 -1.04 -11.11 1.79
C CYS A 156 0.35 -10.54 2.10
N ASP A 157 0.98 -11.06 3.16
CA ASP A 157 2.35 -10.76 3.54
C ASP A 157 3.33 -11.63 2.74
N TYR A 158 4.03 -11.02 1.79
CA TYR A 158 4.87 -11.74 0.84
C TYR A 158 6.36 -11.63 1.15
N ASP A 159 7.11 -12.67 0.75
CA ASP A 159 8.57 -12.67 0.72
C ASP A 159 9.03 -12.98 -0.72
N TRP A 160 9.74 -12.05 -1.33
CA TRP A 160 10.23 -12.23 -2.71
C TRP A 160 11.27 -13.35 -2.85
N ASN A 161 11.88 -13.80 -1.74
CA ASN A 161 12.84 -14.92 -1.74
C ASN A 161 12.17 -16.30 -1.68
N ASP A 162 10.85 -16.38 -1.42
CA ASP A 162 10.10 -17.64 -1.48
C ASP A 162 9.70 -17.95 -2.93
N ASP A 163 9.72 -19.20 -3.32
CA ASP A 163 9.29 -19.67 -4.64
C ASP A 163 7.76 -19.74 -4.79
N TYR A 164 7.04 -19.50 -3.69
CA TYR A 164 5.58 -19.52 -3.63
C TYR A 164 5.01 -18.17 -3.25
N TYR A 165 3.82 -17.86 -3.75
CA TYR A 165 3.01 -16.78 -3.21
C TYR A 165 2.62 -17.11 -1.77
N ASN A 166 2.70 -16.11 -0.90
CA ASN A 166 2.45 -16.29 0.52
C ASN A 166 1.28 -15.43 0.99
N TYR A 167 0.59 -15.93 2.02
CA TYR A 167 -0.37 -15.17 2.78
C TYR A 167 -0.42 -15.70 4.22
N SER A 168 -0.94 -14.91 5.13
CA SER A 168 -1.24 -15.32 6.50
C SER A 168 -2.74 -15.27 6.73
N GLU A 169 -3.27 -16.25 7.45
CA GLU A 169 -4.68 -16.35 7.83
C GLU A 169 -4.84 -16.23 9.33
N SER A 170 -5.89 -15.54 9.76
CA SER A 170 -6.33 -15.46 11.14
C SER A 170 -7.80 -15.86 11.25
N ALA A 171 -8.09 -16.79 12.19
CA ALA A 171 -9.45 -17.22 12.54
C ALA A 171 -9.99 -16.56 13.81
N ASP A 172 -9.23 -15.66 14.45
CA ASP A 172 -9.54 -15.08 15.76
C ASP A 172 -9.54 -13.55 15.78
N GLY A 173 -9.84 -12.95 14.64
CA GLY A 173 -9.95 -11.50 14.49
C GLY A 173 -8.61 -10.77 14.40
N GLY A 174 -7.55 -11.44 13.95
CA GLY A 174 -6.24 -10.86 13.73
C GLY A 174 -5.29 -10.96 14.92
N LYS A 175 -5.61 -11.79 15.94
CA LYS A 175 -4.74 -11.99 17.11
C LYS A 175 -3.62 -12.97 16.83
N ASN A 176 -3.95 -14.10 16.19
CA ASN A 176 -2.99 -15.11 15.79
C ASN A 176 -3.03 -15.30 14.28
N TRP A 177 -1.87 -15.53 13.68
CA TRP A 177 -1.72 -15.66 12.24
C TRP A 177 -0.97 -16.95 11.89
N ILE A 178 -1.51 -17.69 10.93
CA ILE A 178 -0.90 -18.89 10.37
C ILE A 178 -0.48 -18.56 8.94
N ARG A 179 0.81 -18.80 8.62
CA ARG A 179 1.35 -18.56 7.27
C ARG A 179 1.03 -19.75 6.37
N HIS A 180 0.57 -19.44 5.18
CA HIS A 180 0.22 -20.37 4.12
C HIS A 180 0.97 -20.03 2.82
N ARG A 181 1.03 -21.00 1.92
CA ARG A 181 1.46 -20.83 0.54
C ARG A 181 0.26 -20.94 -0.39
N ALA A 182 0.15 -19.99 -1.33
CA ALA A 182 -0.73 -20.10 -2.48
C ALA A 182 0.00 -20.86 -3.62
N GLY A 183 -0.29 -20.57 -4.89
CA GLY A 183 0.37 -21.21 -6.02
C GLY A 183 1.88 -20.93 -6.07
N LYS A 184 2.63 -21.76 -6.83
CA LYS A 184 4.02 -21.50 -7.14
C LYS A 184 4.12 -20.19 -7.96
N LYS A 185 5.14 -19.37 -7.68
CA LYS A 185 5.29 -18.11 -8.41
C LYS A 185 5.48 -18.32 -9.91
N ALA A 186 4.83 -17.49 -10.70
CA ALA A 186 5.08 -17.42 -12.13
C ALA A 186 6.52 -16.96 -12.40
N ALA A 187 7.15 -17.55 -13.42
CA ALA A 187 8.52 -17.18 -13.78
C ALA A 187 8.62 -15.69 -14.12
N GLY A 188 9.56 -14.97 -13.51
CA GLY A 188 9.73 -13.54 -13.70
C GLY A 188 8.98 -12.66 -12.69
N THR A 189 8.29 -13.26 -11.71
CA THR A 189 7.75 -12.51 -10.55
C THR A 189 8.93 -12.05 -9.69
N ASP A 190 8.97 -10.73 -9.38
CA ASP A 190 9.99 -10.15 -8.51
C ASP A 190 9.42 -9.59 -7.19
N PHE A 191 8.38 -8.79 -7.25
CA PHE A 191 7.66 -8.28 -6.08
C PHE A 191 6.21 -8.71 -6.20
N ASP A 192 5.74 -9.54 -5.27
CA ASP A 192 4.41 -10.16 -5.39
C ASP A 192 3.27 -9.14 -5.24
N GLU A 193 3.41 -8.22 -4.27
CA GLU A 193 2.43 -7.15 -3.97
C GLU A 193 0.98 -7.64 -4.13
N SER A 194 0.70 -8.78 -3.48
CA SER A 194 -0.47 -9.60 -3.75
C SER A 194 -1.70 -9.16 -2.96
N MET A 195 -2.88 -9.59 -3.46
CA MET A 195 -4.19 -9.35 -2.86
C MET A 195 -5.06 -10.59 -3.01
N VAL A 196 -6.03 -10.75 -2.10
CA VAL A 196 -7.03 -11.82 -2.18
C VAL A 196 -8.42 -11.21 -2.26
N LEU A 197 -9.23 -11.76 -3.14
CA LEU A 197 -10.64 -11.49 -3.28
C LEU A 197 -11.42 -12.78 -3.06
N GLU A 198 -12.50 -12.73 -2.27
CA GLU A 198 -13.45 -13.82 -2.16
C GLU A 198 -14.61 -13.59 -3.14
N SER A 199 -14.83 -14.53 -4.04
CA SER A 199 -15.99 -14.55 -4.95
C SER A 199 -17.26 -14.89 -4.21
N LYS A 200 -18.43 -14.57 -4.77
CA LYS A 200 -19.75 -14.85 -4.15
C LYS A 200 -20.02 -16.34 -3.92
N ASP A 201 -19.37 -17.21 -4.68
CA ASP A 201 -19.44 -18.67 -4.52
C ASP A 201 -18.46 -19.24 -3.49
N GLY A 202 -17.68 -18.36 -2.82
CA GLY A 202 -16.65 -18.73 -1.83
C GLY A 202 -15.29 -19.06 -2.43
N THR A 203 -15.11 -18.98 -3.74
CA THR A 203 -13.79 -19.15 -4.37
C THR A 203 -12.88 -18.01 -3.96
N LEU A 204 -11.69 -18.33 -3.47
CA LEU A 204 -10.64 -17.34 -3.22
C LEU A 204 -9.83 -17.13 -4.50
N ARG A 205 -9.70 -15.89 -4.90
CA ARG A 205 -8.87 -15.48 -6.03
C ARG A 205 -7.68 -14.68 -5.50
N PHE A 206 -6.49 -15.19 -5.76
CA PHE A 206 -5.23 -14.56 -5.38
C PHE A 206 -4.66 -13.83 -6.59
N PHE A 207 -4.38 -12.56 -6.44
CA PHE A 207 -3.83 -11.70 -7.47
C PHE A 207 -2.41 -11.29 -7.08
N ALA A 208 -1.46 -11.34 -8.00
CA ALA A 208 -0.10 -10.92 -7.77
C ALA A 208 0.40 -10.01 -8.89
N ARG A 209 1.23 -9.02 -8.51
CA ARG A 209 1.91 -8.14 -9.46
C ARG A 209 2.77 -8.95 -10.42
N TYR A 210 2.66 -8.62 -11.69
CA TYR A 210 3.43 -9.23 -12.77
C TYR A 210 3.65 -8.21 -13.90
N ALA A 211 4.36 -8.59 -14.97
CA ALA A 211 4.46 -7.81 -16.21
C ALA A 211 4.76 -8.72 -17.41
N PRO A 212 3.96 -8.60 -18.47
CA PRO A 212 2.77 -7.73 -18.58
C PRO A 212 1.55 -8.36 -17.89
N GLY A 213 0.78 -7.54 -17.16
CA GLY A 213 -0.50 -7.98 -16.58
C GLY A 213 -0.45 -8.33 -15.10
N ILE A 214 -1.41 -9.10 -14.64
CA ILE A 214 -1.59 -9.58 -13.27
C ILE A 214 -1.65 -11.10 -13.32
N VAL A 215 -0.96 -11.77 -12.38
CA VAL A 215 -1.06 -13.23 -12.21
C VAL A 215 -2.21 -13.53 -11.24
N GLU A 216 -2.95 -14.60 -11.55
CA GLU A 216 -4.02 -15.11 -10.70
C GLU A 216 -3.79 -16.58 -10.34
N CYS A 217 -4.25 -16.97 -9.14
CA CYS A 217 -4.45 -18.35 -8.69
C CYS A 217 -5.79 -18.43 -7.99
N ASP A 218 -6.51 -19.53 -8.18
CA ASP A 218 -7.83 -19.74 -7.58
C ASP A 218 -7.82 -20.91 -6.60
N SER A 219 -8.64 -20.81 -5.54
CA SER A 219 -8.91 -21.90 -4.61
C SER A 219 -10.41 -21.99 -4.32
N SER A 220 -10.99 -23.16 -4.55
CA SER A 220 -12.42 -23.45 -4.27
C SER A 220 -12.64 -24.15 -2.94
N ASP A 221 -11.60 -24.36 -2.14
CA ASP A 221 -11.66 -25.12 -0.88
C ASP A 221 -11.15 -24.33 0.34
N GLY A 222 -11.24 -23.00 0.25
CA GLY A 222 -10.86 -22.08 1.34
C GLY A 222 -9.34 -21.91 1.49
N GLY A 223 -8.58 -22.01 0.39
CA GLY A 223 -7.13 -21.78 0.39
C GLY A 223 -6.28 -23.00 0.68
N ARG A 224 -6.86 -24.21 0.72
CA ARG A 224 -6.11 -25.45 0.96
C ARG A 224 -5.35 -25.91 -0.28
N ILE A 225 -6.00 -25.82 -1.44
CA ILE A 225 -5.42 -26.15 -2.73
C ILE A 225 -5.63 -24.95 -3.65
N TRP A 226 -4.57 -24.54 -4.33
CA TRP A 226 -4.57 -23.46 -5.29
C TRP A 226 -4.28 -23.99 -6.70
N SER A 227 -4.90 -23.37 -7.69
CA SER A 227 -4.61 -23.65 -9.10
C SER A 227 -3.15 -23.31 -9.43
N GLU A 228 -2.65 -23.84 -10.55
CA GLU A 228 -1.45 -23.28 -11.17
C GLU A 228 -1.69 -21.79 -11.50
N PRO A 229 -0.66 -20.95 -11.37
CA PRO A 229 -0.77 -19.53 -11.69
C PRO A 229 -0.99 -19.32 -13.19
N PHE A 230 -1.89 -18.41 -13.52
CA PHE A 230 -2.15 -17.99 -14.90
C PHE A 230 -2.10 -16.46 -15.01
N ILE A 231 -1.78 -15.95 -16.19
CA ILE A 231 -1.78 -14.52 -16.45
C ILE A 231 -3.20 -14.12 -16.83
N SER A 232 -3.76 -13.17 -16.09
CA SER A 232 -5.09 -12.64 -16.37
C SER A 232 -5.12 -11.79 -17.65
N GLU A 233 -6.31 -11.52 -18.16
CA GLU A 233 -6.51 -10.60 -19.30
C GLU A 233 -6.31 -9.13 -18.91
N ILE A 234 -6.16 -8.82 -17.62
CA ILE A 234 -5.94 -7.48 -17.11
C ILE A 234 -4.52 -7.03 -17.47
N GLN A 235 -4.41 -6.09 -18.37
CA GLN A 235 -3.12 -5.50 -18.72
C GLN A 235 -2.66 -4.55 -17.61
N SER A 236 -1.42 -4.69 -17.19
CA SER A 236 -0.79 -3.84 -16.17
C SER A 236 0.72 -3.87 -16.33
N PRO A 237 1.44 -2.77 -16.07
CA PRO A 237 2.90 -2.78 -16.06
C PRO A 237 3.41 -3.42 -14.75
N ARG A 238 4.71 -3.47 -14.60
CA ARG A 238 5.34 -3.86 -13.33
C ARG A 238 5.10 -2.79 -12.26
N SER A 239 3.86 -2.75 -11.74
CA SER A 239 3.38 -1.79 -10.73
C SER A 239 2.37 -2.46 -9.82
N ARG A 240 2.28 -1.98 -8.58
CA ARG A 240 1.20 -2.37 -7.68
C ARG A 240 -0.14 -1.91 -8.27
N PHE A 241 -1.16 -2.73 -8.13
CA PHE A 241 -2.57 -2.42 -8.39
C PHE A 241 -3.35 -2.47 -7.06
N PHE A 242 -4.65 -2.21 -7.11
CA PHE A 242 -5.58 -2.37 -5.99
C PHE A 242 -6.82 -3.10 -6.49
N ILE A 243 -7.27 -4.14 -5.79
CA ILE A 243 -8.54 -4.82 -6.08
C ILE A 243 -9.28 -5.10 -4.78
N ARG A 244 -10.58 -4.80 -4.74
CA ARG A 244 -11.40 -5.03 -3.55
C ARG A 244 -12.88 -5.08 -3.90
N ARG A 245 -13.66 -5.86 -3.11
CA ARG A 245 -15.11 -5.81 -3.12
C ARG A 245 -15.60 -4.60 -2.33
N LEU A 246 -16.45 -3.80 -2.93
CA LEU A 246 -17.15 -2.67 -2.31
C LEU A 246 -18.39 -3.16 -1.54
N ARG A 247 -18.94 -2.31 -0.68
CA ARG A 247 -20.18 -2.62 0.08
C ARG A 247 -21.39 -2.84 -0.81
N SER A 248 -21.40 -2.26 -2.00
CA SER A 248 -22.42 -2.54 -3.04
C SER A 248 -22.39 -3.99 -3.53
N GLY A 249 -21.30 -4.70 -3.32
CA GLY A 249 -21.00 -6.01 -3.87
C GLY A 249 -20.26 -5.98 -5.20
N ASN A 250 -20.09 -4.83 -5.82
CA ASN A 250 -19.24 -4.64 -7.00
C ASN A 250 -17.76 -4.75 -6.65
N ILE A 251 -16.92 -5.02 -7.63
CA ILE A 251 -15.48 -5.12 -7.42
C ILE A 251 -14.79 -3.93 -8.09
N LEU A 252 -14.03 -3.20 -7.29
CA LEU A 252 -13.17 -2.10 -7.73
C LEU A 252 -11.78 -2.65 -8.02
N LEU A 253 -11.28 -2.36 -9.21
CA LEU A 253 -9.88 -2.55 -9.61
C LEU A 253 -9.30 -1.17 -9.93
N ILE A 254 -8.12 -0.85 -9.39
CA ILE A 254 -7.37 0.35 -9.75
C ILE A 254 -5.98 -0.06 -10.18
N HIS A 255 -5.60 0.29 -11.39
CA HIS A 255 -4.31 -0.10 -11.96
C HIS A 255 -3.83 0.92 -12.99
N ASN A 256 -2.61 0.73 -13.47
CA ASN A 256 -2.15 1.41 -14.68
C ASN A 256 -2.70 0.64 -15.89
N ASP A 257 -3.59 1.21 -16.66
CA ASP A 257 -4.14 0.61 -17.88
C ASP A 257 -3.17 0.79 -19.07
N ASP A 258 -1.96 0.25 -18.88
CA ASP A 258 -0.87 0.24 -19.85
C ASP A 258 0.07 -0.93 -19.52
N PRO A 259 0.37 -1.85 -20.45
CA PRO A 259 1.18 -3.02 -20.14
C PRO A 259 2.68 -2.72 -19.95
N SER A 260 3.14 -1.52 -20.29
CA SER A 260 4.56 -1.18 -20.39
C SER A 260 5.01 -0.04 -19.47
N ALA A 261 4.09 0.87 -19.10
CA ALA A 261 4.44 2.12 -18.42
C ALA A 261 3.51 2.44 -17.24
N ARG A 262 4.06 3.10 -16.24
CA ARG A 262 3.29 3.64 -15.11
C ARG A 262 2.62 4.95 -15.52
N THR A 263 1.55 4.82 -16.28
CA THR A 263 0.68 5.88 -16.78
C THR A 263 -0.77 5.42 -16.76
N LYS A 264 -1.72 6.23 -17.15
CA LYS A 264 -3.15 5.89 -17.23
C LYS A 264 -3.65 5.20 -15.95
N MET A 265 -3.46 5.85 -14.79
CA MET A 265 -4.07 5.38 -13.56
C MET A 265 -5.58 5.34 -13.75
N THR A 266 -6.18 4.16 -13.70
CA THR A 266 -7.57 3.92 -14.08
C THR A 266 -8.29 3.16 -12.98
N ALA A 267 -9.49 3.62 -12.60
CA ALA A 267 -10.42 2.89 -11.75
C ALA A 267 -11.40 2.14 -12.62
N CYS A 268 -11.48 0.82 -12.45
CA CYS A 268 -12.38 -0.07 -13.18
C CYS A 268 -13.39 -0.71 -12.22
N LEU A 269 -14.60 -0.97 -12.70
CA LEU A 269 -15.68 -1.57 -11.92
C LEU A 269 -16.20 -2.83 -12.60
N SER A 270 -16.31 -3.90 -11.81
CA SER A 270 -16.99 -5.14 -12.18
C SER A 270 -18.31 -5.28 -11.43
N THR A 271 -19.36 -5.61 -12.15
CA THR A 271 -20.69 -5.93 -11.62
C THR A 271 -21.01 -7.41 -11.71
N ASP A 272 -20.11 -8.22 -12.27
CA ASP A 272 -20.26 -9.65 -12.53
C ASP A 272 -19.30 -10.52 -11.70
N ASP A 273 -18.96 -10.03 -10.50
CA ASP A 273 -18.12 -10.72 -9.53
C ASP A 273 -16.64 -10.85 -9.96
N GLY A 274 -16.14 -9.83 -10.68
CA GLY A 274 -14.74 -9.74 -11.10
C GLY A 274 -14.40 -10.59 -12.32
N LYS A 275 -15.40 -11.08 -13.06
CA LYS A 275 -15.16 -11.80 -14.32
C LYS A 275 -14.77 -10.86 -15.43
N THR A 276 -15.40 -9.69 -15.48
CA THR A 276 -15.08 -8.63 -16.42
C THR A 276 -15.07 -7.25 -15.73
N PHE A 277 -14.37 -6.28 -16.34
CA PHE A 277 -14.28 -4.90 -15.86
C PHE A 277 -14.70 -3.93 -17.00
N PRO A 278 -15.97 -3.93 -17.40
CA PRO A 278 -16.41 -3.18 -18.59
C PRO A 278 -16.53 -1.66 -18.35
N TYR A 279 -16.52 -1.22 -17.12
CA TYR A 279 -16.65 0.18 -16.75
C TYR A 279 -15.33 0.72 -16.23
N SER A 280 -14.91 1.89 -16.71
CA SER A 280 -13.65 2.48 -16.32
C SER A 280 -13.70 4.00 -16.27
N LEU A 281 -12.93 4.58 -15.36
CA LEU A 281 -12.71 6.00 -15.21
C LEU A 281 -11.20 6.26 -15.16
N LEU A 282 -10.70 7.01 -16.14
CA LEU A 282 -9.32 7.49 -16.12
C LEU A 282 -9.16 8.53 -15.01
N LEU A 283 -8.28 8.25 -14.05
CA LEU A 283 -7.99 9.12 -12.91
C LEU A 283 -6.85 10.09 -13.23
N ASP A 284 -5.80 9.60 -13.88
CA ASP A 284 -4.61 10.37 -14.20
C ASP A 284 -3.85 9.73 -15.38
N ASP A 285 -3.62 10.49 -16.46
CA ASP A 285 -2.91 10.03 -17.66
C ASP A 285 -1.43 10.42 -17.70
N ARG A 286 -0.97 11.16 -16.70
CA ARG A 286 0.43 11.62 -16.63
C ARG A 286 1.39 10.44 -16.43
N ALA A 287 2.65 10.66 -16.81
CA ALA A 287 3.70 9.67 -16.62
C ALA A 287 4.08 9.53 -15.13
N ASN A 288 4.60 8.35 -14.77
CA ASN A 288 5.10 8.00 -13.44
C ASN A 288 4.06 8.03 -12.32
N VAL A 289 2.77 7.81 -12.64
CA VAL A 289 1.72 7.57 -11.66
C VAL A 289 1.70 6.10 -11.26
N SER A 290 1.65 5.79 -9.96
CA SER A 290 1.71 4.40 -9.51
C SER A 290 1.16 4.19 -8.09
N TYR A 291 1.09 2.92 -7.68
CA TYR A 291 0.80 2.46 -6.33
C TYR A 291 -0.52 3.00 -5.75
N PRO A 292 -1.66 2.72 -6.41
CA PRO A 292 -2.96 3.11 -5.88
C PRO A 292 -3.31 2.34 -4.61
N ASP A 293 -3.95 3.02 -3.66
CA ASP A 293 -4.70 2.42 -2.56
C ASP A 293 -6.04 3.13 -2.42
N ALA A 294 -7.06 2.48 -1.85
CA ALA A 294 -8.38 3.07 -1.78
C ALA A 294 -9.10 2.72 -0.46
N ALA A 295 -9.94 3.66 -0.03
CA ALA A 295 -10.86 3.48 1.08
C ALA A 295 -12.27 3.87 0.65
N GLU A 296 -13.23 2.97 0.89
CA GLU A 296 -14.64 3.27 0.72
C GLU A 296 -15.14 4.08 1.91
N MET A 297 -15.68 5.26 1.63
CA MET A 297 -16.18 6.19 2.65
C MET A 297 -17.59 5.80 3.11
N MET A 298 -18.04 6.36 4.22
CA MET A 298 -19.32 6.00 4.84
C MET A 298 -20.54 6.26 3.93
N ASP A 299 -20.44 7.22 3.04
CA ASP A 299 -21.48 7.58 2.06
C ASP A 299 -21.42 6.77 0.75
N GLY A 300 -20.53 5.76 0.68
CA GLY A 300 -20.33 4.92 -0.50
C GLY A 300 -19.41 5.52 -1.55
N SER A 301 -18.91 6.73 -1.36
CA SER A 301 -17.86 7.26 -2.23
C SER A 301 -16.51 6.61 -1.91
N ILE A 302 -15.56 6.76 -2.80
CA ILE A 302 -14.26 6.09 -2.76
C ILE A 302 -13.18 7.16 -2.79
N LEU A 303 -12.34 7.20 -1.75
CA LEU A 303 -11.12 7.97 -1.77
C LEU A 303 -9.97 7.08 -2.21
N ILE A 304 -9.29 7.49 -3.28
CA ILE A 304 -8.14 6.79 -3.88
C ILE A 304 -6.91 7.66 -3.62
N VAL A 305 -5.79 7.05 -3.23
CA VAL A 305 -4.48 7.71 -3.15
C VAL A 305 -3.49 6.99 -4.05
N TYR A 306 -2.56 7.73 -4.64
CA TYR A 306 -1.50 7.19 -5.49
C TYR A 306 -0.29 8.14 -5.50
N ASP A 307 0.85 7.66 -5.95
CA ASP A 307 2.04 8.50 -6.10
C ASP A 307 2.29 8.90 -7.54
N ARG A 308 3.01 10.01 -7.73
CA ARG A 308 3.50 10.46 -9.02
C ARG A 308 4.93 11.00 -8.92
N GLY A 309 5.79 10.49 -9.81
CA GLY A 309 7.16 11.02 -9.95
C GLY A 309 7.94 11.02 -8.65
N ARG A 310 8.16 9.85 -8.04
CA ARG A 310 8.78 9.66 -6.71
C ARG A 310 10.11 10.38 -6.55
N TYR A 311 10.85 10.55 -7.64
CA TYR A 311 12.20 11.13 -7.68
C TYR A 311 12.22 12.57 -8.23
N ASP A 312 11.22 12.96 -8.99
CA ASP A 312 11.12 14.26 -9.65
C ASP A 312 9.99 15.12 -9.09
N CYS A 313 8.74 14.82 -9.42
CA CYS A 313 7.57 15.59 -8.92
C CYS A 313 7.32 15.38 -7.44
N LYS A 314 7.61 14.21 -6.91
CA LYS A 314 7.47 13.79 -5.49
C LYS A 314 6.08 14.11 -4.94
N GLU A 315 5.04 13.67 -5.65
CA GLU A 315 3.65 13.94 -5.32
C GLU A 315 2.97 12.70 -4.76
N ILE A 316 2.24 12.87 -3.65
CA ILE A 316 1.18 11.97 -3.19
C ILE A 316 -0.12 12.65 -3.54
N LEU A 317 -0.93 11.98 -4.34
CA LEU A 317 -2.15 12.48 -4.92
C LEU A 317 -3.36 11.72 -4.40
N SER A 318 -4.53 12.33 -4.54
CA SER A 318 -5.80 11.67 -4.25
C SER A 318 -6.84 11.99 -5.31
N ALA A 319 -7.79 11.06 -5.47
CA ALA A 319 -9.02 11.23 -6.22
C ALA A 319 -10.20 10.80 -5.36
N HIS A 320 -11.31 11.49 -5.43
CA HIS A 320 -12.56 11.16 -4.76
C HIS A 320 -13.63 10.92 -5.82
N VAL A 321 -14.11 9.70 -5.91
CA VAL A 321 -15.03 9.26 -6.96
C VAL A 321 -16.18 8.44 -6.38
N THR A 322 -17.20 8.21 -7.17
CA THR A 322 -18.30 7.30 -6.86
C THR A 322 -18.35 6.15 -7.87
N GLU A 323 -19.06 5.08 -7.55
CA GLU A 323 -19.31 4.03 -8.53
C GLU A 323 -20.02 4.57 -9.78
N ASP A 324 -20.94 5.54 -9.61
CA ASP A 324 -21.63 6.20 -10.74
C ASP A 324 -20.64 6.91 -11.67
N ASP A 325 -19.61 7.57 -11.15
CA ASP A 325 -18.57 8.21 -11.97
C ASP A 325 -17.84 7.16 -12.81
N ILE A 326 -17.52 6.00 -12.22
CA ILE A 326 -16.84 4.90 -12.92
C ILE A 326 -17.76 4.26 -13.96
N LEU A 327 -19.03 4.02 -13.61
CA LEU A 327 -20.05 3.48 -14.54
C LEU A 327 -20.25 4.35 -15.79
N HIS A 328 -20.13 5.67 -15.64
CA HIS A 328 -20.27 6.63 -16.75
C HIS A 328 -18.94 6.99 -17.44
N GLY A 329 -17.80 6.53 -16.91
CA GLY A 329 -16.47 6.84 -17.44
C GLY A 329 -16.07 8.32 -17.35
N LYS A 330 -16.72 9.10 -16.49
CA LYS A 330 -16.48 10.53 -16.28
C LYS A 330 -17.04 11.00 -14.93
N ILE A 331 -16.49 12.07 -14.40
CA ILE A 331 -17.01 12.73 -13.21
C ILE A 331 -18.40 13.31 -13.51
N ILE A 332 -19.42 12.84 -12.78
CA ILE A 332 -20.80 13.30 -12.85
C ILE A 332 -21.31 13.82 -11.50
N GLN A 333 -20.70 13.39 -10.41
CA GLN A 333 -21.08 13.81 -9.07
C GLN A 333 -20.35 15.09 -8.67
N LYS A 334 -21.07 16.08 -8.13
CA LYS A 334 -20.50 17.38 -7.73
C LYS A 334 -19.41 17.29 -6.67
N LYS A 335 -19.44 16.25 -5.83
CA LYS A 335 -18.46 16.03 -4.78
C LYS A 335 -17.21 15.29 -5.25
N SER A 336 -17.24 14.73 -6.48
CA SER A 336 -16.10 13.98 -7.02
C SER A 336 -15.07 14.93 -7.62
N TRP A 337 -13.80 14.53 -7.50
CA TRP A 337 -12.65 15.26 -8.00
C TRP A 337 -11.48 14.31 -8.25
N LEU A 338 -10.52 14.76 -9.06
CA LEU A 338 -9.32 14.02 -9.44
C LEU A 338 -8.06 14.81 -9.07
N ASP A 339 -6.92 14.14 -9.00
CA ASP A 339 -5.54 14.65 -8.93
C ASP A 339 -5.24 15.73 -7.86
N ARG A 340 -5.94 15.71 -6.71
CA ARG A 340 -5.62 16.60 -5.60
C ARG A 340 -4.37 16.17 -4.85
N ILE A 341 -3.57 17.15 -4.48
CA ILE A 341 -2.35 16.93 -3.72
C ILE A 341 -2.69 16.61 -2.26
N VAL A 342 -2.20 15.47 -1.77
CA VAL A 342 -2.13 15.11 -0.34
C VAL A 342 -0.82 15.63 0.25
N SER A 343 0.28 15.45 -0.50
CA SER A 343 1.62 15.91 -0.13
C SER A 343 2.47 16.15 -1.37
N LYS A 344 3.25 17.20 -1.36
CA LYS A 344 4.23 17.49 -2.42
C LYS A 344 5.56 17.95 -1.81
N ALA A 345 6.59 17.12 -1.96
CA ALA A 345 7.93 17.52 -1.58
C ALA A 345 8.55 18.46 -2.63
N PRO A 346 9.49 19.35 -2.23
CA PRO A 346 10.14 20.27 -3.15
C PRO A 346 10.88 19.55 -4.28
N GLU A 347 10.77 20.04 -5.49
CA GLU A 347 11.53 19.54 -6.64
C GLU A 347 13.04 19.74 -6.41
N LYS A 348 13.42 20.93 -5.94
CA LYS A 348 14.81 21.23 -5.56
C LYS A 348 15.08 20.78 -4.12
N PRO A 349 16.22 20.10 -3.86
CA PRO A 349 16.54 19.64 -2.53
C PRO A 349 16.75 20.84 -1.57
N PHE A 350 16.12 20.78 -0.39
CA PHE A 350 16.23 21.82 0.65
C PHE A 350 17.67 22.03 1.12
N CYS A 351 18.49 20.99 1.05
CA CYS A 351 19.89 20.98 1.50
C CYS A 351 20.88 21.52 0.45
N GLY A 352 20.39 21.89 -0.74
CA GLY A 352 21.24 22.28 -1.88
C GLY A 352 21.81 21.08 -2.64
N GLU A 353 22.28 21.32 -3.86
CA GLU A 353 22.75 20.26 -4.77
C GLU A 353 23.97 19.51 -4.26
N GLU A 354 24.94 20.18 -3.67
CA GLU A 354 26.16 19.54 -3.14
C GLU A 354 25.80 18.53 -2.06
N LYS A 355 25.02 18.93 -1.07
CA LYS A 355 24.60 18.04 0.02
C LYS A 355 23.69 16.93 -0.45
N TYR A 356 22.81 17.20 -1.42
CA TYR A 356 21.99 16.18 -2.05
C TYR A 356 22.85 15.10 -2.72
N ASN A 357 23.90 15.52 -3.47
CA ASN A 357 24.80 14.59 -4.16
C ASN A 357 25.59 13.71 -3.16
N GLU A 358 26.03 14.28 -2.01
CA GLU A 358 26.63 13.50 -0.93
C GLU A 358 25.68 12.42 -0.37
N LEU A 359 24.43 12.81 -0.06
CA LEU A 359 23.41 11.90 0.45
C LEU A 359 23.07 10.82 -0.58
N HIS A 360 22.93 11.21 -1.85
CA HIS A 360 22.66 10.29 -2.94
C HIS A 360 23.80 9.28 -3.14
N ALA A 361 25.05 9.74 -3.10
CA ALA A 361 26.22 8.85 -3.18
C ALA A 361 26.25 7.85 -2.02
N ALA A 362 25.88 8.30 -0.80
CA ALA A 362 25.78 7.42 0.38
C ALA A 362 24.68 6.35 0.20
N ASP A 363 23.50 6.74 -0.31
CA ASP A 363 22.40 5.81 -0.59
C ASP A 363 22.78 4.80 -1.69
N VAL A 364 23.45 5.25 -2.76
CA VAL A 364 23.96 4.37 -3.82
C VAL A 364 24.98 3.38 -3.27
N ALA A 365 25.92 3.84 -2.41
CA ALA A 365 26.92 3.00 -1.79
C ALA A 365 26.28 1.96 -0.86
N PHE A 366 25.30 2.36 -0.05
CA PHE A 366 24.53 1.46 0.80
C PHE A 366 23.83 0.38 -0.02
N ARG A 367 23.11 0.74 -1.07
CA ARG A 367 22.41 -0.22 -1.93
C ARG A 367 23.38 -1.19 -2.60
N LYS A 368 24.49 -0.68 -3.15
CA LYS A 368 25.54 -1.51 -3.75
C LYS A 368 26.15 -2.50 -2.75
N LYS A 369 26.42 -2.06 -1.51
CA LYS A 369 26.94 -2.93 -0.42
C LYS A 369 26.00 -4.12 -0.18
N HIS A 370 24.70 -3.95 -0.35
CA HIS A 370 23.68 -4.96 -0.06
C HIS A 370 23.07 -5.62 -1.31
N GLY A 371 23.69 -5.46 -2.50
CA GLY A 371 23.30 -6.13 -3.73
C GLY A 371 21.94 -5.67 -4.30
N MET A 372 21.67 -4.36 -4.21
CA MET A 372 20.43 -3.73 -4.71
C MET A 372 20.70 -2.77 -5.86
#